data_ba4694ddd95b9de1287ed30e8a6f2acd
#
_entry.id   ba4694ddd95b9de1287ed30e8a6f2acd
#
_cell.length_a   1.000
_cell.length_b   1.000
_cell.length_c   1.000
_cell.angle_alpha   90.00
_cell.angle_beta   90.00
_cell.angle_gamma   90.00
#
_symmetry.space_group_name_H-M   'P 1'
#
loop_
_entity.id
_entity.type
_entity.pdbx_description
1 polymer ?
#
loop_
_entity_poly.entity_id
_entity_poly.type
_entity_poly.pdbx_seq_one_letter_code
_entity_poly.pdbx_strand_id
1 'polypeptide(L)'
;VRLILILALAMLSACQSIAPPPLGGRIRDLHTGQSVTPQALVERLADAQRVVVGEQHDNRDHHALQRWLLQALADRRAQGSVLLEMLTPQQQPRVDAVRQLPALPKDLPTALDWSPGWDWSLYGPVVEFALRQSYPVLAANLDSAQIQRIYRQAPAMEGAHANSDVVRDVLLKQIRESHCGLLPESQMPAMLAVQQQRDRRMAERLLQAPAPALLLAGAWHGRKDVGVPLHALDLGANNMPIVLMLAEEGANVTSAMADYVWYTPATPPQDYCAQMRGGDAK
;
A
#
# COMPACT_ATOMS: atom_id res chain seq x y z
N VAL A 1 40.98 53.66 -5.80
CA VAL A 1 40.85 52.30 -6.38
C VAL A 1 40.13 51.44 -5.36
N ARG A 2 38.80 51.15 -5.55
CA ARG A 2 38.02 50.26 -4.69
C ARG A 2 38.03 48.86 -5.32
N LEU A 3 38.65 47.90 -4.66
CA LEU A 3 38.62 46.48 -5.01
C LEU A 3 37.27 45.93 -4.59
N ILE A 4 36.44 45.54 -5.56
CA ILE A 4 35.19 44.79 -5.32
C ILE A 4 35.56 43.29 -5.32
N LEU A 5 35.54 42.69 -4.14
CA LEU A 5 35.71 41.22 -3.98
C LEU A 5 34.33 40.55 -4.30
N ILE A 6 34.23 39.93 -5.47
CA ILE A 6 33.06 39.10 -5.84
C ILE A 6 33.26 37.73 -5.18
N LEU A 7 32.51 37.47 -4.11
CA LEU A 7 32.44 36.15 -3.49
C LEU A 7 31.49 35.28 -4.34
N ALA A 8 32.08 34.42 -5.17
CA ALA A 8 31.28 33.40 -5.89
C ALA A 8 30.86 32.30 -4.87
N LEU A 9 29.62 32.34 -4.45
CA LEU A 9 28.98 31.23 -3.70
C LEU A 9 28.78 30.07 -4.66
N ALA A 10 29.70 29.09 -4.65
CA ALA A 10 29.47 27.82 -5.30
C ALA A 10 28.42 27.06 -4.52
N MET A 11 27.20 27.02 -5.05
CA MET A 11 26.15 26.12 -4.58
C MET A 11 26.59 24.67 -4.91
N LEU A 12 27.22 24.02 -3.95
CA LEU A 12 27.41 22.58 -3.96
C LEU A 12 26.03 21.96 -3.78
N SER A 13 25.38 21.59 -4.89
CA SER A 13 24.28 20.64 -4.87
C SER A 13 24.82 19.32 -4.36
N ALA A 14 24.78 19.13 -3.04
CA ALA A 14 25.06 17.83 -2.44
C ALA A 14 23.99 16.87 -2.98
N CYS A 15 24.36 15.98 -3.88
CA CYS A 15 23.56 14.81 -4.20
C CYS A 15 23.41 14.02 -2.89
N GLN A 16 22.29 14.21 -2.20
CA GLN A 16 21.96 13.40 -1.03
C GLN A 16 21.81 11.97 -1.52
N SER A 17 22.79 11.13 -1.21
CA SER A 17 22.72 9.70 -1.49
C SER A 17 21.65 9.09 -0.59
N ILE A 18 20.67 8.42 -1.20
CA ILE A 18 19.68 7.64 -0.46
C ILE A 18 20.40 6.49 0.24
N ALA A 19 20.07 6.24 1.51
CA ALA A 19 20.59 5.08 2.22
C ALA A 19 20.25 3.79 1.43
N PRO A 20 21.16 2.81 1.37
CA PRO A 20 20.88 1.57 0.66
C PRO A 20 19.67 0.86 1.25
N PRO A 21 18.88 0.13 0.44
CA PRO A 21 17.77 -0.66 0.95
C PRO A 21 18.26 -1.77 1.88
N PRO A 22 17.43 -2.19 2.85
CA PRO A 22 17.81 -3.21 3.82
C PRO A 22 18.06 -4.57 3.18
N LEU A 23 17.56 -4.77 1.97
CA LEU A 23 17.61 -6.02 1.22
C LEU A 23 18.04 -5.74 -0.22
N GLY A 24 18.78 -6.68 -0.78
CA GLY A 24 18.95 -6.79 -2.22
C GLY A 24 17.62 -7.13 -2.88
N GLY A 25 17.66 -7.31 -4.19
CA GLY A 25 16.49 -7.70 -4.95
C GLY A 25 16.53 -7.07 -6.33
N ARG A 26 15.74 -7.66 -7.23
CA ARG A 26 15.67 -7.19 -8.61
C ARG A 26 14.46 -6.29 -8.79
N ILE A 27 14.72 -5.06 -9.22
CA ILE A 27 13.64 -4.13 -9.57
C ILE A 27 13.51 -4.08 -11.09
N ARG A 28 12.27 -4.12 -11.57
CA ARG A 28 11.96 -3.99 -13.01
C ARG A 28 10.93 -2.90 -13.24
N ASP A 29 11.17 -2.13 -14.25
CA ASP A 29 10.16 -1.32 -14.95
C ASP A 29 9.37 -2.27 -15.85
N LEU A 30 8.07 -2.41 -15.60
CA LEU A 30 7.24 -3.39 -16.30
C LEU A 30 6.76 -2.91 -17.67
N HIS A 31 6.90 -1.61 -17.98
CA HIS A 31 6.58 -1.06 -19.30
C HIS A 31 7.72 -1.28 -20.28
N THR A 32 8.96 -1.11 -19.82
CA THR A 32 10.16 -1.23 -20.64
C THR A 32 10.84 -2.60 -20.53
N GLY A 33 10.54 -3.35 -19.46
CA GLY A 33 11.21 -4.60 -19.12
C GLY A 33 12.64 -4.43 -18.58
N GLN A 34 13.09 -3.19 -18.40
CA GLN A 34 14.45 -2.89 -17.95
C GLN A 34 14.62 -3.03 -16.43
N SER A 35 15.83 -3.35 -16.01
CA SER A 35 16.19 -3.28 -14.59
C SER A 35 16.34 -1.84 -14.14
N VAL A 36 15.89 -1.56 -12.90
CA VAL A 36 15.91 -0.24 -12.28
C VAL A 36 16.70 -0.33 -10.99
N THR A 37 17.53 0.67 -10.69
CA THR A 37 18.21 0.76 -9.39
C THR A 37 17.23 1.27 -8.32
N PRO A 38 17.43 0.95 -7.02
CA PRO A 38 16.62 1.50 -5.94
C PRO A 38 16.55 3.03 -5.97
N GLN A 39 17.65 3.69 -6.24
CA GLN A 39 17.71 5.15 -6.35
C GLN A 39 16.87 5.68 -7.50
N ALA A 40 16.99 5.10 -8.70
CA ALA A 40 16.19 5.51 -9.86
C ALA A 40 14.69 5.23 -9.64
N LEU A 41 14.32 4.14 -8.95
CA LEU A 41 12.94 3.91 -8.54
C LEU A 41 12.42 5.02 -7.64
N VAL A 42 13.16 5.36 -6.59
CA VAL A 42 12.75 6.42 -5.64
C VAL A 42 12.59 7.76 -6.37
N GLU A 43 13.50 8.11 -7.28
CA GLU A 43 13.37 9.33 -8.11
C GLU A 43 12.07 9.34 -8.90
N ARG A 44 11.74 8.25 -9.61
CA ARG A 44 10.50 8.13 -10.39
C ARG A 44 9.24 8.19 -9.50
N LEU A 45 9.27 7.55 -8.32
CA LEU A 45 8.16 7.60 -7.37
C LEU A 45 8.05 8.98 -6.69
N ALA A 46 9.15 9.70 -6.53
CA ALA A 46 9.15 11.03 -5.97
C ALA A 46 8.44 12.07 -6.86
N ASP A 47 8.44 11.87 -8.17
CA ASP A 47 7.71 12.74 -9.12
C ASP A 47 6.20 12.48 -9.13
N ALA A 48 5.75 11.33 -8.62
CA ALA A 48 4.35 10.94 -8.65
C ALA A 48 3.53 11.57 -7.53
N GLN A 49 2.35 12.12 -7.88
CA GLN A 49 1.42 12.68 -6.90
C GLN A 49 0.72 11.61 -6.06
N ARG A 50 0.54 10.41 -6.60
CA ARG A 50 -0.10 9.28 -5.92
C ARG A 50 0.61 7.99 -6.25
N VAL A 51 0.99 7.26 -5.22
CA VAL A 51 1.69 5.97 -5.32
C VAL A 51 0.94 4.94 -4.50
N VAL A 52 0.78 3.74 -5.03
CA VAL A 52 0.30 2.56 -4.33
C VAL A 52 1.43 1.56 -4.24
N VAL A 53 1.70 1.05 -3.05
CA VAL A 53 2.67 -0.02 -2.81
C VAL A 53 1.90 -1.26 -2.39
N GLY A 54 1.87 -2.25 -3.30
CA GLY A 54 1.26 -3.55 -3.05
C GLY A 54 2.26 -4.50 -2.39
N GLU A 55 1.84 -5.23 -1.34
CA GLU A 55 2.70 -6.11 -0.58
C GLU A 55 2.02 -7.47 -0.29
N GLN A 56 2.76 -8.43 0.22
CA GLN A 56 2.29 -9.70 0.75
C GLN A 56 2.33 -9.63 2.27
N HIS A 57 1.15 -9.73 2.91
CA HIS A 57 0.93 -9.38 4.33
C HIS A 57 1.84 -10.09 5.33
N ASP A 58 2.27 -11.29 5.02
CA ASP A 58 3.13 -12.13 5.86
C ASP A 58 4.62 -12.06 5.50
N ASN A 59 4.98 -11.25 4.48
CA ASN A 59 6.36 -11.13 4.03
C ASN A 59 7.10 -10.01 4.76
N ARG A 60 7.98 -10.38 5.69
CA ARG A 60 8.80 -9.44 6.48
C ARG A 60 9.66 -8.50 5.62
N ASP A 61 10.16 -9.00 4.51
CA ASP A 61 11.04 -8.24 3.62
C ASP A 61 10.25 -7.13 2.92
N HIS A 62 8.99 -7.37 2.57
CA HIS A 62 8.12 -6.34 2.02
C HIS A 62 7.92 -5.19 3.01
N HIS A 63 7.69 -5.47 4.30
CA HIS A 63 7.53 -4.45 5.32
C HIS A 63 8.82 -3.67 5.58
N ALA A 64 9.97 -4.34 5.54
CA ALA A 64 11.27 -3.68 5.63
C ALA A 64 11.49 -2.71 4.45
N LEU A 65 11.12 -3.12 3.22
CA LEU A 65 11.16 -2.26 2.04
C LEU A 65 10.16 -1.11 2.10
N GLN A 66 8.95 -1.32 2.61
CA GLN A 66 7.97 -0.25 2.83
C GLN A 66 8.53 0.83 3.77
N ARG A 67 9.10 0.42 4.91
CA ARG A 67 9.71 1.35 5.84
C ARG A 67 10.88 2.13 5.22
N TRP A 68 11.76 1.42 4.50
CA TRP A 68 12.86 2.04 3.77
C TRP A 68 12.36 3.04 2.72
N LEU A 69 11.34 2.67 1.95
CA LEU A 69 10.76 3.52 0.90
C LEU A 69 10.17 4.81 1.48
N LEU A 70 9.49 4.75 2.63
CA LEU A 70 8.99 5.93 3.32
C LEU A 70 10.12 6.90 3.67
N GLN A 71 11.25 6.40 4.18
CA GLN A 71 12.43 7.22 4.47
C GLN A 71 13.03 7.78 3.19
N ALA A 72 13.27 6.93 2.19
CA ALA A 72 13.91 7.32 0.93
C ALA A 72 13.11 8.39 0.15
N LEU A 73 11.78 8.31 0.19
CA LEU A 73 10.90 9.34 -0.39
C LEU A 73 10.93 10.64 0.41
N ALA A 74 10.93 10.56 1.75
CA ALA A 74 11.02 11.75 2.60
C ALA A 74 12.34 12.51 2.41
N ASP A 75 13.43 11.82 2.09
CA ASP A 75 14.73 12.41 1.78
C ASP A 75 14.76 13.11 0.40
N ARG A 76 13.78 12.87 -0.45
CA ARG A 76 13.70 13.41 -1.83
C ARG A 76 12.64 14.49 -2.01
N ARG A 77 11.54 14.39 -1.28
CA ARG A 77 10.42 15.33 -1.39
C ARG A 77 9.69 15.50 -0.06
N ALA A 78 9.00 16.63 0.10
CA ALA A 78 8.01 16.75 1.16
C ALA A 78 6.85 15.77 0.85
N GLN A 79 6.62 14.81 1.73
CA GLN A 79 5.49 13.88 1.63
C GLN A 79 4.22 14.57 2.15
N GLY A 80 3.11 14.47 1.41
CA GLY A 80 1.82 15.03 1.79
C GLY A 80 1.04 14.15 2.76
N SER A 81 1.03 12.82 2.55
CA SER A 81 0.33 11.87 3.42
C SER A 81 0.78 10.43 3.17
N VAL A 82 0.55 9.57 4.18
CA VAL A 82 0.64 8.12 4.06
C VAL A 82 -0.69 7.50 4.49
N LEU A 83 -1.21 6.59 3.68
CA LEU A 83 -2.45 5.87 3.92
C LEU A 83 -2.15 4.40 4.18
N LEU A 84 -2.82 3.81 5.17
CA LEU A 84 -2.61 2.41 5.56
C LEU A 84 -3.92 1.63 5.45
N GLU A 85 -3.91 0.53 4.69
CA GLU A 85 -5.01 -0.43 4.66
C GLU A 85 -5.29 -1.01 6.04
N MET A 86 -4.27 -1.20 6.86
CA MET A 86 -4.35 -1.78 8.20
C MET A 86 -5.12 -0.92 9.21
N LEU A 87 -5.44 0.32 8.85
CA LEU A 87 -6.19 1.24 9.71
C LEU A 87 -7.60 1.48 9.18
N THR A 88 -8.54 1.52 10.12
CA THR A 88 -9.97 1.78 9.88
C THR A 88 -10.36 3.19 10.33
N PRO A 89 -11.50 3.74 9.86
CA PRO A 89 -11.99 5.05 10.28
C PRO A 89 -12.14 5.20 11.79
N GLN A 90 -12.49 4.12 12.50
CA GLN A 90 -12.65 4.14 13.96
C GLN A 90 -11.32 4.35 14.69
N GLN A 91 -10.21 3.95 14.08
CA GLN A 91 -8.87 4.14 14.66
C GLN A 91 -8.28 5.53 14.36
N GLN A 92 -8.79 6.26 13.36
CA GLN A 92 -8.22 7.56 12.97
C GLN A 92 -8.10 8.55 14.14
N PRO A 93 -9.11 8.74 15.01
CA PRO A 93 -8.94 9.67 16.16
C PRO A 93 -7.82 9.28 17.12
N ARG A 94 -7.54 7.96 17.26
CA ARG A 94 -6.43 7.46 18.09
C ARG A 94 -5.08 7.73 17.43
N VAL A 95 -4.99 7.51 16.11
CA VAL A 95 -3.82 7.85 15.29
C VAL A 95 -3.49 9.33 15.43
N ASP A 96 -4.49 10.20 15.27
CA ASP A 96 -4.33 11.65 15.38
C ASP A 96 -3.89 12.07 16.79
N ALA A 97 -4.48 11.48 17.83
CA ALA A 97 -4.11 11.74 19.22
C ALA A 97 -2.66 11.31 19.54
N VAL A 98 -2.26 10.09 19.12
CA VAL A 98 -0.90 9.59 19.32
C VAL A 98 0.13 10.48 18.64
N ARG A 99 -0.16 11.00 17.46
CA ARG A 99 0.73 11.91 16.70
C ARG A 99 0.95 13.26 17.37
N GLN A 100 0.04 13.70 18.24
CA GLN A 100 0.19 14.95 19.01
C GLN A 100 1.05 14.79 20.27
N LEU A 101 1.39 13.57 20.64
CA LEU A 101 2.22 13.32 21.82
C LEU A 101 3.68 13.66 21.56
N PRO A 102 4.43 14.17 22.55
CA PRO A 102 5.85 14.48 22.41
C PRO A 102 6.73 13.24 22.14
N ALA A 103 6.23 12.06 22.52
CA ALA A 103 6.85 10.77 22.24
C ALA A 103 5.77 9.70 22.04
N LEU A 104 6.07 8.70 21.22
CA LEU A 104 5.15 7.60 21.01
C LEU A 104 4.99 6.76 22.29
N PRO A 105 3.77 6.29 22.60
CA PRO A 105 3.53 5.37 23.71
C PRO A 105 4.38 4.10 23.59
N LYS A 106 4.76 3.52 24.74
CA LYS A 106 5.50 2.24 24.74
C LYS A 106 4.64 1.08 24.20
N ASP A 107 3.35 1.10 24.51
CA ASP A 107 2.37 0.15 24.00
C ASP A 107 1.53 0.81 22.89
N LEU A 108 2.11 0.91 21.71
CA LEU A 108 1.45 1.46 20.53
C LEU A 108 0.25 0.62 20.06
N PRO A 109 0.31 -0.72 20.03
CA PRO A 109 -0.87 -1.52 19.67
C PRO A 109 -2.11 -1.16 20.45
N THR A 110 -2.00 -1.10 21.77
CA THR A 110 -3.12 -0.70 22.63
C THR A 110 -3.54 0.76 22.39
N ALA A 111 -2.59 1.68 22.26
CA ALA A 111 -2.89 3.09 22.03
C ALA A 111 -3.64 3.34 20.71
N LEU A 112 -3.33 2.58 19.69
CA LEU A 112 -3.95 2.64 18.35
C LEU A 112 -5.21 1.80 18.21
N ASP A 113 -5.57 0.98 19.23
CA ASP A 113 -6.60 -0.07 19.10
C ASP A 113 -6.31 -0.97 17.89
N TRP A 114 -5.06 -1.43 17.84
CA TRP A 114 -4.57 -2.16 16.67
C TRP A 114 -5.31 -3.48 16.50
N SER A 115 -5.80 -3.73 15.29
CA SER A 115 -6.52 -4.96 15.00
C SER A 115 -5.60 -6.18 15.08
N PRO A 116 -5.98 -7.24 15.84
CA PRO A 116 -5.18 -8.45 15.96
C PRO A 116 -5.06 -9.23 14.63
N GLY A 117 -5.87 -8.91 13.62
CA GLY A 117 -5.74 -9.48 12.29
C GLY A 117 -4.49 -9.02 11.51
N TRP A 118 -3.80 -7.99 12.00
CA TRP A 118 -2.55 -7.50 11.41
C TRP A 118 -1.40 -7.75 12.39
N ASP A 119 -0.46 -8.60 12.02
CA ASP A 119 0.68 -8.93 12.89
C ASP A 119 1.55 -7.70 13.16
N TRP A 120 1.47 -7.19 14.41
CA TRP A 120 2.24 -6.01 14.82
C TRP A 120 3.75 -6.19 14.67
N SER A 121 4.27 -7.40 14.77
CA SER A 121 5.70 -7.66 14.60
C SER A 121 6.20 -7.35 13.18
N LEU A 122 5.29 -7.37 12.20
CA LEU A 122 5.54 -7.04 10.80
C LEU A 122 5.27 -5.57 10.51
N TYR A 123 4.08 -5.08 10.89
CA TYR A 123 3.63 -3.72 10.55
C TYR A 123 4.13 -2.64 11.52
N GLY A 124 4.42 -2.98 12.77
CA GLY A 124 4.83 -2.03 13.81
C GLY A 124 5.97 -1.12 13.37
N PRO A 125 7.08 -1.63 12.82
CA PRO A 125 8.19 -0.78 12.37
C PRO A 125 7.83 0.24 11.28
N VAL A 126 6.88 -0.09 10.40
CA VAL A 126 6.36 0.82 9.35
C VAL A 126 5.47 1.89 9.96
N VAL A 127 4.53 1.46 10.82
CA VAL A 127 3.57 2.34 11.50
C VAL A 127 4.29 3.33 12.43
N GLU A 128 5.21 2.85 13.24
CA GLU A 128 6.01 3.71 14.13
C GLU A 128 6.81 4.75 13.36
N PHE A 129 7.43 4.34 12.26
CA PHE A 129 8.15 5.27 11.40
C PHE A 129 7.22 6.34 10.85
N ALA A 130 6.06 5.95 10.28
CA ALA A 130 5.09 6.87 9.70
C ALA A 130 4.52 7.86 10.75
N LEU A 131 4.22 7.38 11.97
CA LEU A 131 3.69 8.23 13.05
C LEU A 131 4.66 9.31 13.53
N ARG A 132 5.97 9.10 13.39
CA ARG A 132 7.02 10.08 13.77
C ARG A 132 7.21 11.19 12.72
N GLN A 133 6.62 11.05 11.54
CA GLN A 133 6.79 12.03 10.46
C GLN A 133 5.85 13.23 10.62
N SER A 134 6.16 14.31 9.90
CA SER A 134 5.32 15.53 9.90
C SER A 134 4.01 15.39 9.12
N TYR A 135 3.98 14.52 8.11
CA TYR A 135 2.79 14.27 7.28
C TYR A 135 1.73 13.42 7.98
N PRO A 136 0.43 13.57 7.66
CA PRO A 136 -0.63 12.77 8.25
C PRO A 136 -0.53 11.28 7.87
N VAL A 137 -0.88 10.42 8.84
CA VAL A 137 -1.12 8.99 8.65
C VAL A 137 -2.62 8.76 8.66
N LEU A 138 -3.15 8.20 7.58
CA LEU A 138 -4.57 8.13 7.33
C LEU A 138 -5.07 6.68 7.23
N ALA A 139 -6.20 6.43 7.86
CA ALA A 139 -6.93 5.18 7.73
C ALA A 139 -7.54 5.06 6.32
N ALA A 140 -7.33 3.90 5.67
CA ALA A 140 -7.77 3.69 4.30
C ALA A 140 -8.81 2.58 4.13
N ASN A 141 -9.00 1.71 5.14
CA ASN A 141 -9.92 0.57 5.05
C ASN A 141 -11.36 0.92 5.48
N LEU A 142 -12.23 -0.08 5.39
CA LEU A 142 -13.56 -0.11 5.98
C LEU A 142 -13.49 -0.65 7.41
N ASP A 143 -14.38 -0.19 8.29
CA ASP A 143 -14.55 -0.80 9.60
C ASP A 143 -15.43 -2.07 9.55
N SER A 144 -15.41 -2.84 10.63
CA SER A 144 -16.16 -4.10 10.73
C SER A 144 -17.68 -3.90 10.55
N ALA A 145 -18.24 -2.80 11.04
CA ALA A 145 -19.67 -2.51 10.88
C ALA A 145 -20.03 -2.19 9.41
N GLN A 146 -19.15 -1.48 8.71
CA GLN A 146 -19.27 -1.21 7.27
C GLN A 146 -19.18 -2.51 6.48
N ILE A 147 -18.18 -3.35 6.75
CA ILE A 147 -18.03 -4.66 6.11
C ILE A 147 -19.27 -5.53 6.31
N GLN A 148 -19.79 -5.62 7.54
CA GLN A 148 -21.00 -6.39 7.83
C GLN A 148 -22.24 -5.87 7.11
N ARG A 149 -22.39 -4.55 6.95
CA ARG A 149 -23.48 -3.97 6.17
C ARG A 149 -23.39 -4.34 4.70
N ILE A 150 -22.21 -4.19 4.10
CA ILE A 150 -21.94 -4.54 2.71
C ILE A 150 -22.18 -6.03 2.48
N TYR A 151 -21.71 -6.88 3.40
CA TYR A 151 -21.90 -8.32 3.30
C TYR A 151 -23.38 -8.74 3.30
N ARG A 152 -24.22 -8.08 4.13
CA ARG A 152 -25.66 -8.35 4.19
C ARG A 152 -26.44 -7.75 3.02
N GLN A 153 -26.06 -6.56 2.61
CA GLN A 153 -26.72 -5.80 1.56
C GLN A 153 -25.69 -4.98 0.79
N ALA A 154 -25.15 -5.61 -0.25
CA ALA A 154 -24.15 -4.97 -1.10
C ALA A 154 -24.77 -3.75 -1.79
N PRO A 155 -24.14 -2.56 -1.70
CA PRO A 155 -24.50 -1.42 -2.52
C PRO A 155 -24.19 -1.73 -3.99
N ALA A 156 -24.94 -1.09 -4.91
CA ALA A 156 -24.60 -1.14 -6.32
C ALA A 156 -23.16 -0.61 -6.51
N MET A 157 -22.34 -1.35 -7.23
CA MET A 157 -21.01 -0.89 -7.60
C MET A 157 -21.13 0.04 -8.80
N GLU A 158 -20.74 1.28 -8.61
CA GLU A 158 -20.68 2.29 -9.67
C GLU A 158 -19.28 2.28 -10.32
N GLY A 159 -19.23 2.59 -11.61
CA GLY A 159 -18.01 2.68 -12.40
C GLY A 159 -17.88 1.55 -13.43
N ALA A 160 -17.35 1.91 -14.60
CA ALA A 160 -17.23 0.98 -15.72
C ALA A 160 -15.94 0.15 -15.67
N HIS A 161 -14.90 0.66 -15.04
CA HIS A 161 -13.59 0.00 -15.01
C HIS A 161 -13.55 -1.11 -13.96
N ALA A 162 -13.80 -0.76 -12.69
CA ALA A 162 -13.69 -1.70 -11.57
C ALA A 162 -14.85 -2.71 -11.50
N ASN A 163 -15.95 -2.47 -12.20
CA ASN A 163 -17.14 -3.35 -12.21
C ASN A 163 -17.32 -4.11 -13.53
N SER A 164 -16.33 -4.14 -14.40
CA SER A 164 -16.38 -4.95 -15.62
C SER A 164 -16.44 -6.45 -15.32
N ASP A 165 -17.03 -7.23 -16.19
CA ASP A 165 -17.13 -8.70 -16.00
C ASP A 165 -15.76 -9.34 -15.85
N VAL A 166 -14.75 -8.88 -16.62
CA VAL A 166 -13.38 -9.38 -16.53
C VAL A 166 -12.79 -9.17 -15.14
N VAL A 167 -12.98 -7.97 -14.55
CA VAL A 167 -12.49 -7.66 -13.20
C VAL A 167 -13.20 -8.52 -12.16
N ARG A 168 -14.52 -8.65 -12.27
CA ARG A 168 -15.32 -9.48 -11.38
C ARG A 168 -14.91 -10.94 -11.40
N ASP A 169 -14.68 -11.51 -12.58
CA ASP A 169 -14.25 -12.91 -12.74
C ASP A 169 -12.87 -13.15 -12.12
N VAL A 170 -11.93 -12.24 -12.32
CA VAL A 170 -10.58 -12.32 -11.71
C VAL A 170 -10.69 -12.25 -10.17
N LEU A 171 -11.48 -11.32 -9.63
CA LEU A 171 -11.66 -11.19 -8.19
C LEU A 171 -12.40 -12.40 -7.58
N LEU A 172 -13.43 -12.91 -8.25
CA LEU A 172 -14.13 -14.12 -7.79
C LEU A 172 -13.23 -15.35 -7.77
N LYS A 173 -12.37 -15.49 -8.78
CA LYS A 173 -11.36 -16.54 -8.80
C LYS A 173 -10.39 -16.39 -7.62
N GLN A 174 -9.85 -15.20 -7.41
CA GLN A 174 -8.96 -14.91 -6.29
C GLN A 174 -9.62 -15.20 -4.93
N ILE A 175 -10.87 -14.79 -4.74
CA ILE A 175 -11.62 -15.05 -3.51
C ILE A 175 -11.76 -16.56 -3.26
N ARG A 176 -12.09 -17.37 -4.30
CA ARG A 176 -12.13 -18.83 -4.15
C ARG A 176 -10.78 -19.41 -3.73
N GLU A 177 -9.71 -18.98 -4.41
CA GLU A 177 -8.36 -19.48 -4.16
C GLU A 177 -7.88 -19.12 -2.75
N SER A 178 -8.06 -17.85 -2.32
CA SER A 178 -7.65 -17.39 -0.99
C SER A 178 -8.47 -18.01 0.16
N HIS A 179 -9.67 -18.53 -0.11
CA HIS A 179 -10.48 -19.27 0.85
C HIS A 179 -10.45 -20.78 0.61
N CYS A 180 -9.49 -21.25 -0.19
CA CYS A 180 -9.24 -22.70 -0.43
C CYS A 180 -10.46 -23.46 -0.97
N GLY A 181 -11.37 -22.78 -1.65
CA GLY A 181 -12.64 -23.35 -2.13
C GLY A 181 -13.62 -23.71 -1.02
N LEU A 182 -13.36 -23.33 0.22
CA LEU A 182 -14.24 -23.64 1.37
C LEU A 182 -15.42 -22.70 1.50
N LEU A 183 -15.38 -21.55 0.83
CA LEU A 183 -16.45 -20.57 0.88
C LEU A 183 -17.66 -21.03 0.03
N PRO A 184 -18.87 -21.08 0.60
CA PRO A 184 -20.07 -21.40 -0.17
C PRO A 184 -20.29 -20.44 -1.34
N GLU A 185 -20.70 -20.96 -2.50
CA GLU A 185 -20.98 -20.13 -3.70
C GLU A 185 -22.02 -19.03 -3.44
N SER A 186 -22.97 -19.27 -2.53
CA SER A 186 -23.96 -18.26 -2.12
C SER A 186 -23.36 -17.04 -1.42
N GLN A 187 -22.14 -17.15 -0.87
CA GLN A 187 -21.43 -16.05 -0.21
C GLN A 187 -20.50 -15.28 -1.16
N MET A 188 -20.19 -15.84 -2.33
CA MET A 188 -19.25 -15.24 -3.28
C MET A 188 -19.64 -13.81 -3.71
N PRO A 189 -20.93 -13.51 -4.02
CA PRO A 189 -21.30 -12.13 -4.37
C PRO A 189 -21.07 -11.13 -3.24
N ALA A 190 -21.33 -11.54 -1.99
CA ALA A 190 -21.11 -10.67 -0.82
C ALA A 190 -19.61 -10.41 -0.58
N MET A 191 -18.78 -11.44 -0.73
CA MET A 191 -17.31 -11.30 -0.61
C MET A 191 -16.74 -10.42 -1.72
N LEU A 192 -17.21 -10.59 -2.96
CA LEU A 192 -16.83 -9.71 -4.07
C LEU A 192 -17.19 -8.25 -3.77
N ALA A 193 -18.39 -8.00 -3.27
CA ALA A 193 -18.82 -6.66 -2.92
C ALA A 193 -17.96 -6.06 -1.80
N VAL A 194 -17.58 -6.83 -0.79
CA VAL A 194 -16.67 -6.38 0.28
C VAL A 194 -15.30 -6.01 -0.30
N GLN A 195 -14.74 -6.87 -1.17
CA GLN A 195 -13.45 -6.60 -1.82
C GLN A 195 -13.49 -5.29 -2.62
N GLN A 196 -14.46 -5.15 -3.52
CA GLN A 196 -14.61 -3.96 -4.36
C GLN A 196 -14.87 -2.69 -3.54
N GLN A 197 -15.66 -2.78 -2.46
CA GLN A 197 -15.92 -1.62 -1.60
C GLN A 197 -14.69 -1.21 -0.75
N ARG A 198 -13.83 -2.15 -0.39
CA ARG A 198 -12.52 -1.83 0.22
C ARG A 198 -11.64 -1.07 -0.77
N ASP A 199 -11.53 -1.57 -2.00
CA ASP A 199 -10.73 -0.92 -3.05
C ASP A 199 -11.26 0.49 -3.36
N ARG A 200 -12.60 0.64 -3.48
CA ARG A 200 -13.23 1.94 -3.67
C ARG A 200 -12.95 2.89 -2.51
N ARG A 201 -13.05 2.43 -1.27
CA ARG A 201 -12.73 3.22 -0.07
C ARG A 201 -11.27 3.68 -0.09
N MET A 202 -10.33 2.79 -0.37
CA MET A 202 -8.91 3.13 -0.46
C MET A 202 -8.65 4.15 -1.57
N ALA A 203 -9.29 4.01 -2.73
CA ALA A 203 -9.21 4.96 -3.83
C ALA A 203 -9.75 6.36 -3.44
N GLU A 204 -10.94 6.42 -2.81
CA GLU A 204 -11.53 7.67 -2.31
C GLU A 204 -10.56 8.38 -1.34
N ARG A 205 -10.03 7.63 -0.38
CA ARG A 205 -9.09 8.16 0.61
C ARG A 205 -7.79 8.66 -0.05
N LEU A 206 -7.25 7.90 -1.01
CA LEU A 206 -6.05 8.26 -1.74
C LEU A 206 -6.24 9.54 -2.57
N LEU A 207 -7.40 9.70 -3.20
CA LEU A 207 -7.70 10.88 -4.03
C LEU A 207 -7.92 12.14 -3.19
N GLN A 208 -8.50 12.00 -1.99
CA GLN A 208 -8.79 13.10 -1.05
C GLN A 208 -7.58 13.48 -0.19
N ALA A 209 -6.61 12.60 -0.04
CA ALA A 209 -5.46 12.80 0.82
C ALA A 209 -4.54 13.91 0.32
N PRO A 210 -3.87 14.66 1.21
CA PRO A 210 -2.83 15.61 0.83
C PRO A 210 -1.76 14.94 -0.02
N ALA A 211 -1.55 15.48 -1.23
CA ALA A 211 -0.52 14.98 -2.14
C ALA A 211 0.85 15.62 -1.84
N PRO A 212 1.95 14.95 -2.15
CA PRO A 212 2.06 13.58 -2.66
C PRO A 212 1.61 12.52 -1.67
N ALA A 213 0.74 11.60 -2.09
CA ALA A 213 0.13 10.59 -1.23
C ALA A 213 0.68 9.18 -1.54
N LEU A 214 0.95 8.39 -0.49
CA LEU A 214 1.40 7.01 -0.59
C LEU A 214 0.43 6.09 0.13
N LEU A 215 -0.13 5.10 -0.57
CA LEU A 215 -0.97 4.05 0.00
C LEU A 215 -0.14 2.76 0.15
N LEU A 216 -0.12 2.20 1.36
CA LEU A 216 0.41 0.86 1.64
C LEU A 216 -0.77 -0.11 1.79
N ALA A 217 -0.83 -1.13 0.94
CA ALA A 217 -1.93 -2.09 0.89
C ALA A 217 -1.44 -3.46 0.39
N GLY A 218 -2.25 -4.48 0.61
CA GLY A 218 -2.00 -5.80 0.05
C GLY A 218 -1.95 -5.78 -1.48
N ALA A 219 -1.17 -6.71 -2.05
CA ALA A 219 -0.90 -6.76 -3.48
C ALA A 219 -2.17 -6.76 -4.34
N TRP A 220 -3.20 -7.49 -3.95
CA TRP A 220 -4.45 -7.56 -4.71
C TRP A 220 -5.18 -6.21 -4.78
N HIS A 221 -5.18 -5.46 -3.67
CA HIS A 221 -5.71 -4.10 -3.62
C HIS A 221 -4.87 -3.11 -4.46
N GLY A 222 -3.55 -3.33 -4.50
CA GLY A 222 -2.62 -2.47 -5.25
C GLY A 222 -2.67 -2.65 -6.77
N ARG A 223 -3.17 -3.77 -7.29
CA ARG A 223 -3.14 -4.09 -8.73
C ARG A 223 -3.90 -3.09 -9.58
N LYS A 224 -3.30 -2.70 -10.71
CA LYS A 224 -3.88 -1.76 -11.70
C LYS A 224 -5.06 -2.38 -12.45
N ASP A 225 -5.08 -3.69 -12.61
CA ASP A 225 -6.07 -4.39 -13.43
C ASP A 225 -7.32 -4.84 -12.66
N VAL A 226 -7.31 -4.77 -11.31
CA VAL A 226 -8.47 -5.22 -10.51
C VAL A 226 -8.73 -4.40 -9.23
N GLY A 227 -7.75 -3.58 -8.76
CA GLY A 227 -7.79 -2.96 -7.44
C GLY A 227 -8.00 -1.44 -7.43
N VAL A 228 -7.45 -0.80 -6.42
CA VAL A 228 -7.54 0.65 -6.15
C VAL A 228 -7.35 1.54 -7.38
N PRO A 229 -6.39 1.27 -8.30
CA PRO A 229 -6.19 2.14 -9.44
C PRO A 229 -7.38 2.23 -10.39
N LEU A 230 -8.13 1.13 -10.61
CA LEU A 230 -9.36 1.16 -11.42
C LEU A 230 -10.46 2.00 -10.76
N HIS A 231 -10.63 1.84 -9.44
CA HIS A 231 -11.57 2.64 -8.68
C HIS A 231 -11.22 4.13 -8.68
N ALA A 232 -9.92 4.47 -8.71
CA ALA A 232 -9.51 5.86 -8.84
C ALA A 232 -9.95 6.48 -10.18
N LEU A 233 -9.88 5.73 -11.29
CA LEU A 233 -10.42 6.16 -12.59
C LEU A 233 -11.94 6.33 -12.53
N ASP A 234 -12.67 5.38 -11.96
CA ASP A 234 -14.12 5.46 -11.81
C ASP A 234 -14.58 6.62 -10.89
N LEU A 235 -13.70 7.11 -10.04
CA LEU A 235 -13.88 8.31 -9.21
C LEU A 235 -13.44 9.60 -9.88
N GLY A 236 -13.06 9.55 -11.16
CA GLY A 236 -12.72 10.72 -11.98
C GLY A 236 -11.27 11.14 -11.93
N ALA A 237 -10.35 10.29 -11.48
CA ALA A 237 -8.93 10.57 -11.62
C ALA A 237 -8.52 10.59 -13.09
N ASN A 238 -7.76 11.62 -13.50
CA ASN A 238 -7.26 11.72 -14.87
C ASN A 238 -6.27 10.59 -15.25
N ASN A 239 -5.52 10.10 -14.25
CA ASN A 239 -4.55 9.02 -14.42
C ASN A 239 -4.61 8.08 -13.22
N MET A 240 -4.26 6.82 -13.44
CA MET A 240 -4.04 5.88 -12.34
C MET A 240 -2.88 6.36 -11.46
N PRO A 241 -2.89 6.06 -10.15
CA PRO A 241 -1.70 6.16 -9.32
C PRO A 241 -0.59 5.25 -9.86
N ILE A 242 0.67 5.63 -9.65
CA ILE A 242 1.81 4.75 -9.92
C ILE A 242 1.79 3.58 -8.95
N VAL A 243 1.99 2.38 -9.46
CA VAL A 243 1.98 1.15 -8.66
C VAL A 243 3.37 0.53 -8.60
N LEU A 244 3.89 0.39 -7.39
CA LEU A 244 5.02 -0.48 -7.06
C LEU A 244 4.47 -1.77 -6.43
N MET A 245 4.73 -2.92 -7.06
CA MET A 245 4.42 -4.21 -6.49
C MET A 245 5.67 -4.80 -5.81
N LEU A 246 5.56 -5.14 -4.54
CA LEU A 246 6.53 -5.99 -3.86
C LEU A 246 6.08 -7.44 -4.06
N ALA A 247 6.95 -8.27 -4.57
CA ALA A 247 6.64 -9.66 -4.93
C ALA A 247 7.81 -10.58 -4.63
N GLU A 248 7.54 -11.83 -4.37
CA GLU A 248 8.57 -12.83 -4.22
C GLU A 248 9.14 -13.27 -5.57
N GLU A 249 10.42 -13.65 -5.60
CA GLU A 249 11.03 -14.23 -6.80
C GLU A 249 10.24 -15.45 -7.27
N GLY A 250 9.98 -15.51 -8.58
CA GLY A 250 9.11 -16.51 -9.20
C GLY A 250 7.67 -16.05 -9.39
N ALA A 251 7.21 -15.00 -8.74
CA ALA A 251 5.89 -14.43 -8.99
C ALA A 251 5.84 -13.78 -10.39
N ASN A 252 4.72 -13.98 -11.08
CA ASN A 252 4.48 -13.36 -12.39
C ASN A 252 3.73 -12.04 -12.23
N VAL A 253 4.47 -10.92 -12.24
CA VAL A 253 3.89 -9.57 -12.21
C VAL A 253 4.05 -8.94 -13.59
N THR A 254 2.94 -8.48 -14.17
CA THR A 254 2.88 -7.91 -15.52
C THR A 254 2.64 -6.40 -15.49
N SER A 255 2.85 -5.74 -16.63
CA SER A 255 2.57 -4.31 -16.80
C SER A 255 1.08 -3.95 -16.67
N ALA A 256 0.18 -4.92 -16.80
CA ALA A 256 -1.23 -4.74 -16.49
C ALA A 256 -1.46 -4.63 -14.96
N MET A 257 -0.62 -5.26 -14.14
CA MET A 257 -0.78 -5.30 -12.68
C MET A 257 -0.09 -4.13 -11.98
N ALA A 258 1.09 -3.69 -12.47
CA ALA A 258 1.88 -2.64 -11.82
C ALA A 258 2.75 -1.89 -12.84
N ASP A 259 3.32 -0.76 -12.42
CA ASP A 259 4.31 -0.02 -13.20
C ASP A 259 5.73 -0.52 -12.92
N TYR A 260 5.99 -0.84 -11.65
CA TYR A 260 7.25 -1.38 -11.17
C TYR A 260 7.01 -2.62 -10.31
N VAL A 261 7.97 -3.54 -10.34
CA VAL A 261 8.01 -4.66 -9.41
C VAL A 261 9.38 -4.72 -8.74
N TRP A 262 9.38 -4.94 -7.42
CA TRP A 262 10.57 -5.25 -6.65
C TRP A 262 10.46 -6.67 -6.13
N TYR A 263 11.30 -7.55 -6.65
CA TYR A 263 11.35 -8.94 -6.23
C TYR A 263 12.23 -9.09 -5.00
N THR A 264 11.70 -9.76 -3.99
CA THR A 264 12.40 -10.20 -2.78
C THR A 264 12.64 -11.71 -2.82
N PRO A 265 13.55 -12.25 -2.00
CA PRO A 265 13.64 -13.69 -1.85
C PRO A 265 12.29 -14.30 -1.49
N ALA A 266 12.03 -15.51 -2.01
CA ALA A 266 10.81 -16.23 -1.66
C ALA A 266 10.88 -16.70 -0.20
N THR A 267 9.76 -16.53 0.52
CA THR A 267 9.60 -17.11 1.87
C THR A 267 9.30 -18.61 1.78
N PRO A 268 9.61 -19.39 2.84
CA PRO A 268 9.20 -20.79 2.86
C PRO A 268 7.69 -20.93 2.65
N PRO A 269 7.24 -21.81 1.75
CA PRO A 269 5.83 -21.94 1.45
C PRO A 269 5.04 -22.37 2.70
N GLN A 270 3.93 -21.70 2.94
CA GLN A 270 3.00 -22.04 4.02
C GLN A 270 1.72 -22.63 3.41
N ASP A 271 1.25 -23.74 3.98
CA ASP A 271 -0.04 -24.33 3.57
C ASP A 271 -1.19 -23.72 4.38
N TYR A 272 -1.60 -22.50 3.98
CA TYR A 272 -2.74 -21.80 4.57
C TYR A 272 -4.04 -22.61 4.43
N CYS A 273 -4.16 -23.41 3.38
CA CYS A 273 -5.35 -24.21 3.17
C CYS A 273 -5.44 -25.39 4.16
N ALA A 274 -4.31 -25.98 4.55
CA ALA A 274 -4.31 -26.94 5.64
C ALA A 274 -4.71 -26.31 6.98
N GLN A 275 -4.20 -25.10 7.27
CA GLN A 275 -4.56 -24.36 8.48
C GLN A 275 -6.06 -24.03 8.51
N MET A 276 -6.65 -23.53 7.41
CA MET A 276 -8.10 -23.26 7.32
C MET A 276 -8.95 -24.53 7.52
N ARG A 277 -8.53 -25.67 6.95
CA ARG A 277 -9.24 -26.95 7.14
C ARG A 277 -9.12 -27.50 8.57
N GLY A 278 -8.01 -27.22 9.25
CA GLY A 278 -7.75 -27.63 10.63
C GLY A 278 -8.51 -26.83 11.70
N GLY A 279 -9.21 -25.75 11.32
CA GLY A 279 -9.93 -24.89 12.25
C GLY A 279 -9.04 -23.86 12.97
N ASP A 280 -7.76 -23.73 12.60
CA ASP A 280 -6.78 -22.79 13.18
C ASP A 280 -6.78 -21.43 12.46
N ALA A 281 -7.80 -21.13 11.68
CA ALA A 281 -7.99 -19.81 11.07
C ALA A 281 -8.30 -18.79 12.19
N LYS A 282 -7.31 -17.97 12.51
CA LYS A 282 -7.44 -16.82 13.44
C LYS A 282 -8.22 -15.68 12.81
#